data_292dbcce809d29d84b1176e1bc324408
#
_entry.id   292dbcce809d29d84b1176e1bc324408
#
_cell.length_a   1.000
_cell.length_b   1.000
_cell.length_c   1.000
_cell.angle_alpha   90.00
_cell.angle_beta   90.00
_cell.angle_gamma   90.00
#
_symmetry.space_group_name_H-M   'P 1'
#
loop_
_entity.id
_entity.type
_entity.pdbx_description
1 polymer ?
#
loop_
_entity_poly.entity_id
_entity_poly.type
_entity_poly.pdbx_seq_one_letter_code
_entity_poly.pdbx_strand_id
1 'polypeptide(L)'
;MSNHENCSCCQKAPFRLDHVGSFLRPERLKEARAKFNVGEITAEELERVENEEIIALIEKEKELGLKSVTDGEFRRAFWHLDFLENLEGVELVEVDHFSVQFKDKDVKPKTLRIVGKVDFSENHPFVKHFKFLKEHAGDTPVKLTIPSPSMLHLITQVREKNYVPIERYKDNEALFYDDVVAAYRKALQCFYDLGCRNIQLDDTSWGEFCALDKREAYEARGFDLEQIARDYVDVLNRVIEWKPEDLVVNMHICRGNFRSTWFSSGGYEPVAKTLFAHCRVDGFFLEYDSDRAGDFTPLRYIKDQKVVLGLITSKSGDLEDKDEVIARIKEASQYVPLEQLCLSPQCGFSSTEEGNILTIEAQWDKLKLIDEIVHEVWG
;
A
#
# COMPACT_ATOMS: atom_id res chain seq x y z
N MET A 1 30.20 19.51 10.28
CA MET A 1 29.39 18.43 10.84
C MET A 1 28.12 19.09 11.32
N SER A 2 27.08 19.04 10.50
CA SER A 2 25.82 19.76 10.72
C SER A 2 24.88 18.92 11.59
N ASN A 3 24.23 19.58 12.56
CA ASN A 3 23.34 18.99 13.58
C ASN A 3 22.00 18.45 13.02
N HIS A 4 21.95 17.89 11.80
CA HIS A 4 20.70 17.41 11.20
C HIS A 4 20.26 16.01 11.64
N GLU A 5 21.15 15.20 12.23
CA GLU A 5 20.79 13.86 12.74
C GLU A 5 19.82 13.88 13.94
N ASN A 6 19.59 15.02 14.57
CA ASN A 6 18.74 15.17 15.76
C ASN A 6 17.40 15.91 15.52
N CYS A 7 16.98 16.09 14.26
CA CYS A 7 15.64 16.64 14.01
C CYS A 7 14.60 15.56 14.32
N SER A 8 13.67 15.83 15.25
CA SER A 8 12.59 14.91 15.62
C SER A 8 11.72 14.49 14.43
N CYS A 9 11.68 15.29 13.37
CA CYS A 9 10.97 14.99 12.13
C CYS A 9 11.65 13.88 11.30
N CYS A 10 12.96 13.62 11.50
CA CYS A 10 13.70 12.56 10.81
C CYS A 10 13.66 11.22 11.53
N GLN A 11 13.13 11.18 12.74
CA GLN A 11 13.11 9.98 13.61
C GLN A 11 11.80 9.18 13.55
N LYS A 12 10.75 9.73 12.95
CA LYS A 12 9.44 9.07 12.79
C LYS A 12 9.11 8.86 11.32
N ALA A 13 8.49 7.71 11.00
CA ALA A 13 7.95 7.45 9.67
C ALA A 13 6.91 8.52 9.23
N PRO A 14 6.71 8.77 7.94
CA PRO A 14 7.56 8.29 6.85
C PRO A 14 8.95 8.92 6.91
N PHE A 15 9.96 8.17 6.49
CA PHE A 15 11.35 8.61 6.48
C PHE A 15 11.69 9.33 5.18
N ARG A 16 12.80 10.11 5.15
CA ARG A 16 13.25 10.81 3.93
C ARG A 16 13.48 9.86 2.77
N LEU A 17 14.20 8.77 3.03
CA LEU A 17 14.29 7.60 2.19
C LEU A 17 13.27 6.59 2.71
N ASP A 18 12.24 6.30 1.92
CA ASP A 18 11.24 5.31 2.28
C ASP A 18 10.91 4.41 1.06
N HIS A 19 10.12 3.38 1.27
CA HIS A 19 9.68 2.45 0.23
C HIS A 19 8.22 2.05 0.48
N VAL A 20 7.55 1.48 -0.54
CA VAL A 20 6.12 1.15 -0.44
C VAL A 20 5.86 -0.17 0.28
N GLY A 21 6.83 -1.10 0.29
CA GLY A 21 6.74 -2.31 1.12
C GLY A 21 7.07 -3.60 0.41
N SER A 22 6.56 -3.83 -0.81
CA SER A 22 6.82 -5.07 -1.53
C SER A 22 8.13 -5.03 -2.33
N PHE A 23 8.86 -6.14 -2.32
CA PHE A 23 10.08 -6.36 -3.06
C PHE A 23 9.95 -7.53 -4.04
N LEU A 24 10.80 -7.57 -5.07
CA LEU A 24 10.85 -8.67 -6.04
C LEU A 24 11.21 -9.98 -5.33
N ARG A 25 10.39 -11.02 -5.56
CA ARG A 25 10.63 -12.34 -4.99
C ARG A 25 11.89 -12.96 -5.61
N PRO A 26 12.84 -13.47 -4.80
CA PRO A 26 13.96 -14.24 -5.29
C PRO A 26 13.48 -15.49 -6.06
N GLU A 27 14.27 -15.93 -7.03
CA GLU A 27 13.89 -17.09 -7.87
C GLU A 27 13.66 -18.35 -7.03
N ARG A 28 14.48 -18.56 -6.01
CA ARG A 28 14.31 -19.67 -5.07
C ARG A 28 12.93 -19.70 -4.40
N LEU A 29 12.39 -18.53 -4.03
CA LEU A 29 11.05 -18.41 -3.45
C LEU A 29 9.96 -18.73 -4.49
N LYS A 30 10.11 -18.23 -5.72
CA LYS A 30 9.18 -18.51 -6.82
C LYS A 30 9.15 -20.01 -7.15
N GLU A 31 10.31 -20.66 -7.24
CA GLU A 31 10.41 -22.11 -7.44
C GLU A 31 9.75 -22.90 -6.31
N ALA A 32 10.00 -22.53 -5.05
CA ALA A 32 9.38 -23.18 -3.90
C ALA A 32 7.84 -23.06 -3.95
N ARG A 33 7.32 -21.86 -4.27
CA ARG A 33 5.88 -21.64 -4.41
C ARG A 33 5.28 -22.43 -5.57
N ALA A 34 5.95 -22.51 -6.71
CA ALA A 34 5.52 -23.34 -7.83
C ALA A 34 5.44 -24.83 -7.44
N LYS A 35 6.43 -25.35 -6.73
CA LYS A 35 6.44 -26.73 -6.22
C LYS A 35 5.32 -26.99 -5.21
N PHE A 36 5.08 -26.05 -4.32
CA PHE A 36 3.97 -26.14 -3.36
C PHE A 36 2.60 -26.18 -4.07
N ASN A 37 2.40 -25.34 -5.06
CA ASN A 37 1.14 -25.27 -5.81
C ASN A 37 0.79 -26.56 -6.57
N VAL A 38 1.79 -27.37 -6.90
CA VAL A 38 1.60 -28.69 -7.53
C VAL A 38 1.76 -29.86 -6.54
N GLY A 39 1.93 -29.58 -5.25
CA GLY A 39 1.99 -30.59 -4.18
C GLY A 39 3.35 -31.33 -4.10
N GLU A 40 4.42 -30.79 -4.66
CA GLU A 40 5.77 -31.39 -4.60
C GLU A 40 6.49 -31.13 -3.28
N ILE A 41 6.13 -30.06 -2.57
CA ILE A 41 6.64 -29.73 -1.23
C ILE A 41 5.49 -29.44 -0.27
N THR A 42 5.75 -29.57 1.03
CA THR A 42 4.78 -29.27 2.09
C THR A 42 4.70 -27.77 2.40
N ALA A 43 3.66 -27.38 3.15
CA ALA A 43 3.51 -26.00 3.62
C ALA A 43 4.68 -25.59 4.55
N GLU A 44 5.18 -26.52 5.38
CA GLU A 44 6.31 -26.29 6.27
C GLU A 44 7.61 -26.06 5.49
N GLU A 45 7.78 -26.78 4.37
CA GLU A 45 8.94 -26.60 3.48
C GLU A 45 8.88 -25.26 2.77
N LEU A 46 7.71 -24.83 2.29
CA LEU A 46 7.52 -23.50 1.72
C LEU A 46 7.79 -22.42 2.78
N GLU A 47 7.18 -22.53 3.97
CA GLU A 47 7.39 -21.57 5.07
C GLU A 47 8.88 -21.43 5.44
N ARG A 48 9.64 -22.53 5.43
CA ARG A 48 11.08 -22.46 5.69
C ARG A 48 11.81 -21.63 4.63
N VAL A 49 11.48 -21.79 3.36
CA VAL A 49 12.08 -20.98 2.28
C VAL A 49 11.66 -19.52 2.43
N GLU A 50 10.39 -19.24 2.68
CA GLU A 50 9.89 -17.88 2.93
C GLU A 50 10.64 -17.22 4.09
N ASN A 51 10.82 -17.93 5.20
CA ASN A 51 11.55 -17.44 6.38
C ASN A 51 13.00 -17.06 6.03
N GLU A 52 13.72 -17.94 5.33
CA GLU A 52 15.11 -17.70 4.95
C GLU A 52 15.23 -16.47 4.01
N GLU A 53 14.36 -16.35 3.02
CA GLU A 53 14.37 -15.22 2.09
C GLU A 53 13.95 -13.90 2.74
N ILE A 54 13.00 -13.91 3.68
CA ILE A 54 12.60 -12.71 4.44
C ILE A 54 13.75 -12.24 5.35
N ILE A 55 14.47 -13.16 6.01
CA ILE A 55 15.64 -12.80 6.83
C ILE A 55 16.71 -12.15 5.95
N ALA A 56 17.00 -12.73 4.77
CA ALA A 56 17.98 -12.17 3.83
C ALA A 56 17.54 -10.77 3.32
N LEU A 57 16.24 -10.56 3.08
CA LEU A 57 15.69 -9.28 2.70
C LEU A 57 15.88 -8.24 3.82
N ILE A 58 15.51 -8.57 5.07
CA ILE A 58 15.66 -7.67 6.23
C ILE A 58 17.10 -7.18 6.37
N GLU A 59 18.07 -8.10 6.24
CA GLU A 59 19.49 -7.71 6.29
C GLU A 59 19.87 -6.80 5.11
N LYS A 60 19.33 -7.04 3.92
CA LYS A 60 19.58 -6.20 2.74
C LYS A 60 18.98 -4.78 2.89
N GLU A 61 17.78 -4.67 3.44
CA GLU A 61 17.14 -3.39 3.75
C GLU A 61 17.98 -2.58 4.76
N LYS A 62 18.50 -3.23 5.81
CA LYS A 62 19.40 -2.63 6.80
C LYS A 62 20.72 -2.17 6.19
N GLU A 63 21.35 -3.00 5.33
CA GLU A 63 22.60 -2.66 4.62
C GLU A 63 22.45 -1.39 3.77
N LEU A 64 21.27 -1.18 3.17
CA LEU A 64 20.95 0.00 2.39
C LEU A 64 20.60 1.24 3.24
N GLY A 65 20.59 1.10 4.56
CA GLY A 65 20.31 2.21 5.47
C GLY A 65 18.83 2.56 5.61
N LEU A 66 17.91 1.70 5.15
CA LEU A 66 16.49 1.88 5.34
C LEU A 66 16.16 1.96 6.84
N LYS A 67 15.39 2.97 7.23
CA LYS A 67 15.05 3.24 8.63
C LYS A 67 13.92 2.37 9.17
N SER A 68 13.19 1.70 8.30
CA SER A 68 12.25 0.64 8.65
C SER A 68 12.32 -0.48 7.61
N VAL A 69 12.09 -1.71 8.07
CA VAL A 69 12.13 -2.90 7.24
C VAL A 69 10.75 -3.55 7.12
N THR A 70 10.54 -4.32 6.05
CA THR A 70 9.32 -5.09 5.79
C THR A 70 9.66 -6.57 5.57
N ASP A 71 8.63 -7.42 5.47
CA ASP A 71 8.78 -8.80 4.99
C ASP A 71 8.79 -8.89 3.45
N GLY A 72 8.83 -7.75 2.75
CA GLY A 72 8.78 -7.67 1.29
C GLY A 72 7.48 -8.18 0.68
N GLU A 73 6.49 -8.50 1.50
CA GLU A 73 5.25 -9.19 1.11
C GLU A 73 5.50 -10.58 0.50
N PHE A 74 6.62 -11.21 0.87
CA PHE A 74 7.08 -12.46 0.26
C PHE A 74 6.12 -13.64 0.45
N ARG A 75 5.26 -13.59 1.47
CA ARG A 75 4.24 -14.62 1.72
C ARG A 75 2.95 -14.44 0.94
N ARG A 76 2.76 -13.25 0.31
CA ARG A 76 1.50 -12.88 -0.36
C ARG A 76 1.52 -13.28 -1.84
N ALA A 77 0.39 -13.77 -2.33
CA ALA A 77 0.10 -13.87 -3.75
C ALA A 77 -0.40 -12.50 -4.30
N PHE A 78 -1.27 -11.83 -3.53
CA PHE A 78 -1.81 -10.50 -3.84
C PHE A 78 -1.70 -9.58 -2.62
N TRP A 79 -1.24 -8.36 -2.82
CA TRP A 79 -1.04 -7.37 -1.77
C TRP A 79 -2.29 -7.13 -0.89
N HIS A 80 -3.49 -7.27 -1.43
CA HIS A 80 -4.77 -6.95 -0.78
C HIS A 80 -5.64 -8.17 -0.48
N LEU A 81 -5.77 -9.11 -1.41
CA LEU A 81 -6.68 -10.25 -1.22
C LEU A 81 -6.26 -11.10 -0.04
N ASP A 82 -4.97 -11.38 0.10
CA ASP A 82 -4.42 -12.22 1.17
C ASP A 82 -4.68 -11.70 2.59
N PHE A 83 -4.90 -10.39 2.75
CA PHE A 83 -5.36 -9.83 4.01
C PHE A 83 -6.89 -9.89 4.11
N LEU A 84 -7.59 -9.41 3.09
CA LEU A 84 -9.04 -9.21 3.15
C LEU A 84 -9.82 -10.52 3.21
N GLU A 85 -9.35 -11.59 2.54
CA GLU A 85 -9.99 -12.91 2.55
C GLU A 85 -9.93 -13.59 3.92
N ASN A 86 -9.00 -13.18 4.77
CA ASN A 86 -8.82 -13.70 6.12
C ASN A 86 -9.54 -12.88 7.20
N LEU A 87 -10.29 -11.84 6.83
CA LEU A 87 -11.26 -11.22 7.73
C LEU A 87 -12.46 -12.15 7.94
N GLU A 88 -12.98 -12.19 9.16
CA GLU A 88 -14.22 -12.92 9.42
C GLU A 88 -15.36 -12.33 8.58
N GLY A 89 -16.22 -13.17 8.04
CA GLY A 89 -17.34 -12.75 7.20
C GLY A 89 -16.98 -12.40 5.76
N VAL A 90 -15.75 -12.66 5.33
CA VAL A 90 -15.26 -12.44 3.96
C VAL A 90 -14.78 -13.76 3.37
N GLU A 91 -15.07 -14.01 2.10
CA GLU A 91 -14.62 -15.19 1.36
C GLU A 91 -13.99 -14.78 0.02
N LEU A 92 -12.91 -15.47 -0.35
CA LEU A 92 -12.33 -15.41 -1.69
C LEU A 92 -13.16 -16.31 -2.63
N VAL A 93 -13.56 -15.77 -3.78
CA VAL A 93 -14.34 -16.53 -4.78
C VAL A 93 -13.70 -16.40 -6.16
N GLU A 94 -13.76 -17.47 -6.94
CA GLU A 94 -13.46 -17.43 -8.37
C GLU A 94 -14.67 -16.87 -9.13
N VAL A 95 -14.43 -16.03 -10.12
CA VAL A 95 -15.48 -15.46 -10.97
C VAL A 95 -15.16 -15.69 -12.44
N ASP A 96 -16.20 -15.75 -13.27
CA ASP A 96 -16.06 -15.98 -14.72
C ASP A 96 -15.73 -14.70 -15.49
N HIS A 97 -15.73 -13.54 -14.83
CA HIS A 97 -15.46 -12.23 -15.45
C HIS A 97 -14.47 -11.43 -14.62
N PHE A 98 -13.63 -10.66 -15.28
CA PHE A 98 -12.69 -9.73 -14.65
C PHE A 98 -13.39 -8.41 -14.34
N SER A 99 -13.34 -7.99 -13.07
CA SER A 99 -13.70 -6.62 -12.69
C SER A 99 -12.57 -5.62 -12.98
N VAL A 100 -11.32 -6.08 -13.12
CA VAL A 100 -10.15 -5.27 -13.45
C VAL A 100 -9.41 -5.90 -14.62
N GLN A 101 -9.35 -5.20 -15.76
CA GLN A 101 -8.59 -5.64 -16.94
C GLN A 101 -7.16 -5.08 -16.86
N PHE A 102 -6.19 -5.97 -16.66
CA PHE A 102 -4.80 -5.68 -16.95
C PHE A 102 -4.52 -6.00 -18.42
N LYS A 103 -3.77 -5.12 -19.09
CA LYS A 103 -3.42 -5.28 -20.47
C LYS A 103 -2.66 -6.59 -20.70
N ASP A 104 -3.23 -7.48 -21.50
CA ASP A 104 -2.61 -8.69 -22.07
C ASP A 104 -2.39 -9.93 -21.16
N LYS A 105 -3.26 -10.28 -20.18
CA LYS A 105 -3.07 -11.56 -19.46
C LYS A 105 -4.34 -12.23 -18.93
N ASP A 106 -4.38 -13.56 -19.14
CA ASP A 106 -5.30 -14.51 -18.54
C ASP A 106 -4.83 -14.83 -17.10
N VAL A 107 -5.39 -14.16 -16.11
CA VAL A 107 -5.34 -14.59 -14.71
C VAL A 107 -6.75 -15.10 -14.38
N LYS A 108 -6.88 -16.25 -13.72
CA LYS A 108 -8.18 -16.66 -13.20
C LYS A 108 -8.68 -15.57 -12.25
N PRO A 109 -9.79 -14.91 -12.57
CA PRO A 109 -10.23 -13.78 -11.79
C PRO A 109 -10.72 -14.25 -10.42
N LYS A 110 -10.12 -13.69 -9.38
CA LYS A 110 -10.55 -13.87 -8.00
C LYS A 110 -11.11 -12.55 -7.48
N THR A 111 -12.17 -12.62 -6.70
CA THR A 111 -12.75 -11.48 -6.01
C THR A 111 -13.18 -11.87 -4.60
N LEU A 112 -13.67 -10.92 -3.84
CA LEU A 112 -14.16 -11.14 -2.48
C LEU A 112 -15.69 -11.12 -2.45
N ARG A 113 -16.25 -11.88 -1.53
CA ARG A 113 -17.68 -11.87 -1.20
C ARG A 113 -17.87 -11.69 0.29
N ILE A 114 -18.81 -10.83 0.66
CA ILE A 114 -19.26 -10.71 2.05
C ILE A 114 -20.27 -11.82 2.33
N VAL A 115 -19.98 -12.65 3.32
CA VAL A 115 -20.83 -13.81 3.70
C VAL A 115 -21.29 -13.75 5.15
N GLY A 116 -20.78 -12.82 5.94
CA GLY A 116 -21.13 -12.65 7.34
C GLY A 116 -20.80 -11.26 7.86
N LYS A 117 -20.86 -11.08 9.18
CA LYS A 117 -20.36 -9.88 9.84
C LYS A 117 -18.86 -9.75 9.58
N VAL A 118 -18.43 -8.60 9.08
CA VAL A 118 -17.01 -8.31 8.92
C VAL A 118 -16.40 -8.10 10.31
N ASP A 119 -15.36 -8.88 10.65
CA ASP A 119 -14.61 -8.73 11.90
C ASP A 119 -13.15 -9.17 11.70
N PHE A 120 -12.29 -8.87 12.68
CA PHE A 120 -10.88 -9.28 12.68
C PHE A 120 -10.62 -10.26 13.83
N SER A 121 -9.86 -11.31 13.54
CA SER A 121 -9.44 -12.31 14.51
C SER A 121 -7.92 -12.26 14.74
N GLU A 122 -7.47 -12.48 15.96
CA GLU A 122 -6.04 -12.65 16.29
C GLU A 122 -5.41 -13.90 15.64
N ASN A 123 -6.25 -14.80 15.10
CA ASN A 123 -5.79 -15.96 14.30
C ASN A 123 -5.49 -15.58 12.84
N HIS A 124 -5.67 -14.31 12.45
CA HIS A 124 -5.37 -13.83 11.11
C HIS A 124 -3.90 -14.11 10.76
N PRO A 125 -3.58 -14.68 9.56
CA PRO A 125 -2.22 -15.10 9.20
C PRO A 125 -1.18 -13.98 9.34
N PHE A 126 -1.55 -12.73 9.07
CA PHE A 126 -0.65 -11.58 9.19
C PHE A 126 -0.17 -11.34 10.61
N VAL A 127 -0.87 -11.81 11.64
CA VAL A 127 -0.41 -11.75 13.05
C VAL A 127 0.85 -12.60 13.22
N LYS A 128 0.86 -13.84 12.67
CA LYS A 128 2.04 -14.72 12.66
C LYS A 128 3.17 -14.10 11.81
N HIS A 129 2.85 -13.59 10.63
CA HIS A 129 3.83 -12.98 9.72
C HIS A 129 4.50 -11.76 10.37
N PHE A 130 3.73 -10.89 11.02
CA PHE A 130 4.26 -9.72 11.70
C PHE A 130 5.15 -10.08 12.91
N LYS A 131 4.76 -11.07 13.71
CA LYS A 131 5.60 -11.57 14.82
C LYS A 131 6.97 -12.03 14.30
N PHE A 132 6.99 -12.77 13.20
CA PHE A 132 8.23 -13.23 12.58
C PHE A 132 9.09 -12.04 12.10
N LEU A 133 8.49 -11.09 11.38
CA LEU A 133 9.19 -9.87 10.93
C LEU A 133 9.78 -9.11 12.13
N LYS A 134 8.99 -8.87 13.18
CA LYS A 134 9.42 -8.11 14.36
C LYS A 134 10.57 -8.81 15.10
N GLU A 135 10.53 -10.13 15.21
CA GLU A 135 11.59 -10.93 15.84
C GLU A 135 12.93 -10.78 15.10
N HIS A 136 12.91 -10.86 13.75
CA HIS A 136 14.13 -10.85 12.94
C HIS A 136 14.62 -9.42 12.60
N ALA A 137 13.77 -8.41 12.70
CA ALA A 137 14.17 -7.01 12.55
C ALA A 137 15.09 -6.53 13.70
N GLY A 138 15.02 -7.16 14.88
CA GLY A 138 15.75 -6.72 16.07
C GLY A 138 15.30 -5.33 16.52
N ASP A 139 16.24 -4.41 16.68
CA ASP A 139 15.97 -3.02 17.09
C ASP A 139 15.50 -2.12 15.94
N THR A 140 15.62 -2.59 14.70
CA THR A 140 15.18 -1.81 13.52
C THR A 140 13.65 -1.69 13.53
N PRO A 141 13.09 -0.49 13.35
CA PRO A 141 11.66 -0.31 13.18
C PRO A 141 11.11 -1.17 12.05
N VAL A 142 9.89 -1.66 12.20
CA VAL A 142 9.21 -2.45 11.17
C VAL A 142 8.04 -1.65 10.59
N LYS A 143 7.83 -1.77 9.29
CA LYS A 143 6.66 -1.28 8.59
C LYS A 143 5.73 -2.45 8.27
N LEU A 144 4.46 -2.31 8.62
CA LEU A 144 3.41 -3.23 8.21
C LEU A 144 2.60 -2.58 7.09
N THR A 145 2.44 -3.29 5.97
CA THR A 145 1.56 -2.90 4.86
C THR A 145 0.32 -3.77 4.85
N ILE A 146 -0.86 -3.16 4.83
CA ILE A 146 -2.16 -3.84 4.70
C ILE A 146 -3.07 -3.01 3.80
N PRO A 147 -4.06 -3.63 3.13
CA PRO A 147 -5.03 -2.86 2.35
C PRO A 147 -5.81 -1.89 3.23
N SER A 148 -6.16 -0.74 2.68
CA SER A 148 -7.05 0.23 3.31
C SER A 148 -8.46 -0.37 3.53
N PRO A 149 -9.20 0.04 4.57
CA PRO A 149 -10.56 -0.43 4.82
C PRO A 149 -11.54 -0.15 3.66
N SER A 150 -11.34 0.93 2.90
CA SER A 150 -12.08 1.28 1.68
C SER A 150 -12.00 0.20 0.60
N MET A 151 -10.89 -0.56 0.54
CA MET A 151 -10.67 -1.60 -0.45
C MET A 151 -11.72 -2.72 -0.36
N LEU A 152 -12.22 -3.06 0.83
CA LEU A 152 -13.24 -4.10 0.97
C LEU A 152 -14.54 -3.66 0.30
N HIS A 153 -15.00 -2.43 0.53
CA HIS A 153 -16.20 -1.88 -0.14
C HIS A 153 -15.98 -1.75 -1.65
N LEU A 154 -14.84 -1.19 -2.07
CA LEU A 154 -14.54 -1.03 -3.49
C LEU A 154 -14.63 -2.36 -4.24
N ILE A 155 -13.98 -3.42 -3.72
CA ILE A 155 -13.89 -4.73 -4.37
C ILE A 155 -15.25 -5.43 -4.37
N THR A 156 -15.93 -5.46 -3.22
CA THR A 156 -17.14 -6.29 -3.06
C THR A 156 -18.41 -5.62 -3.56
N GLN A 157 -18.45 -4.29 -3.66
CA GLN A 157 -19.68 -3.53 -3.98
C GLN A 157 -19.50 -2.62 -5.21
N VAL A 158 -18.48 -1.76 -5.25
CA VAL A 158 -18.34 -0.77 -6.32
C VAL A 158 -17.87 -1.42 -7.62
N ARG A 159 -16.85 -2.28 -7.57
CA ARG A 159 -16.36 -3.02 -8.73
C ARG A 159 -17.32 -4.15 -9.14
N GLU A 160 -17.94 -4.82 -8.18
CA GLU A 160 -18.81 -5.99 -8.43
C GLU A 160 -20.14 -5.56 -9.05
N LYS A 161 -20.41 -6.06 -10.28
CA LYS A 161 -21.63 -5.70 -11.02
C LYS A 161 -22.88 -6.37 -10.49
N ASN A 162 -22.73 -7.53 -9.87
CA ASN A 162 -23.83 -8.38 -9.39
C ASN A 162 -23.85 -8.47 -7.85
N TYR A 163 -23.38 -7.39 -7.18
CA TYR A 163 -23.39 -7.38 -5.73
C TYR A 163 -24.81 -7.50 -5.17
N VAL A 164 -24.97 -8.45 -4.27
CA VAL A 164 -26.20 -8.63 -3.48
C VAL A 164 -25.80 -8.60 -2.01
N PRO A 165 -26.29 -7.62 -1.24
CA PRO A 165 -25.98 -7.55 0.18
C PRO A 165 -26.56 -8.76 0.93
N ILE A 166 -25.83 -9.25 1.92
CA ILE A 166 -26.37 -10.21 2.89
C ILE A 166 -27.45 -9.54 3.75
N GLU A 167 -28.30 -10.32 4.39
CA GLU A 167 -29.43 -9.80 5.20
C GLU A 167 -28.97 -8.78 6.26
N ARG A 168 -27.77 -8.96 6.84
CA ARG A 168 -27.21 -8.05 7.84
C ARG A 168 -27.00 -6.63 7.31
N TYR A 169 -26.57 -6.48 6.07
CA TYR A 169 -26.21 -5.19 5.47
C TYR A 169 -27.23 -4.68 4.46
N LYS A 170 -28.30 -5.45 4.24
CA LYS A 170 -29.39 -5.08 3.35
C LYS A 170 -30.02 -3.77 3.83
N ASP A 171 -30.11 -2.82 2.94
CA ASP A 171 -30.67 -1.49 3.20
C ASP A 171 -29.96 -0.74 4.38
N ASN A 172 -28.76 -1.15 4.77
CA ASN A 172 -28.02 -0.58 5.89
C ASN A 172 -26.49 -0.58 5.63
N GLU A 173 -26.06 0.23 4.67
CA GLU A 173 -24.64 0.38 4.32
C GLU A 173 -23.82 0.98 5.48
N ALA A 174 -24.44 1.84 6.30
CA ALA A 174 -23.79 2.40 7.49
C ALA A 174 -23.34 1.31 8.46
N LEU A 175 -24.12 0.24 8.64
CA LEU A 175 -23.74 -0.90 9.48
C LEU A 175 -22.55 -1.66 8.90
N PHE A 176 -22.46 -1.77 7.56
CA PHE A 176 -21.27 -2.36 6.93
C PHE A 176 -20.00 -1.55 7.26
N TYR A 177 -20.04 -0.23 7.11
CA TYR A 177 -18.92 0.64 7.48
C TYR A 177 -18.59 0.57 8.98
N ASP A 178 -19.59 0.50 9.86
CA ASP A 178 -19.38 0.34 11.30
C ASP A 178 -18.65 -0.96 11.64
N ASP A 179 -19.03 -2.08 11.02
CA ASP A 179 -18.35 -3.37 11.22
C ASP A 179 -16.92 -3.34 10.65
N VAL A 180 -16.69 -2.72 9.47
CA VAL A 180 -15.35 -2.53 8.89
C VAL A 180 -14.46 -1.68 9.81
N VAL A 181 -14.98 -0.58 10.34
CA VAL A 181 -14.24 0.26 11.31
C VAL A 181 -13.87 -0.54 12.55
N ALA A 182 -14.80 -1.32 13.10
CA ALA A 182 -14.54 -2.14 14.27
C ALA A 182 -13.46 -3.21 14.00
N ALA A 183 -13.54 -3.89 12.85
CA ALA A 183 -12.57 -4.90 12.44
C ALA A 183 -11.17 -4.31 12.28
N TYR A 184 -11.03 -3.19 11.58
CA TYR A 184 -9.74 -2.53 11.38
C TYR A 184 -9.18 -1.94 12.67
N ARG A 185 -10.01 -1.39 13.58
CA ARG A 185 -9.55 -0.97 14.91
C ARG A 185 -8.94 -2.14 15.68
N LYS A 186 -9.59 -3.31 15.67
CA LYS A 186 -9.04 -4.53 16.29
C LYS A 186 -7.72 -4.95 15.64
N ALA A 187 -7.65 -4.92 14.31
CA ALA A 187 -6.43 -5.26 13.57
C ALA A 187 -5.27 -4.34 13.95
N LEU A 188 -5.47 -3.02 13.87
CA LEU A 188 -4.44 -2.04 14.19
C LEU A 188 -4.02 -2.13 15.66
N GLN A 189 -4.96 -2.33 16.60
CA GLN A 189 -4.66 -2.55 18.01
C GLN A 189 -3.83 -3.81 18.22
N CYS A 190 -4.20 -4.92 17.59
CA CYS A 190 -3.45 -6.17 17.67
C CYS A 190 -1.99 -5.98 17.21
N PHE A 191 -1.77 -5.35 16.06
CA PHE A 191 -0.41 -5.09 15.59
C PHE A 191 0.35 -4.09 16.47
N TYR A 192 -0.32 -3.06 16.98
CA TYR A 192 0.28 -2.12 17.92
C TYR A 192 0.76 -2.83 19.21
N ASP A 193 -0.05 -3.71 19.78
CA ASP A 193 0.27 -4.49 20.97
C ASP A 193 1.44 -5.46 20.74
N LEU A 194 1.61 -5.91 19.49
CA LEU A 194 2.77 -6.68 19.05
C LEU A 194 4.03 -5.83 18.78
N GLY A 195 3.96 -4.52 19.00
CA GLY A 195 5.08 -3.60 18.85
C GLY A 195 5.17 -2.90 17.48
N CYS A 196 4.15 -2.98 16.65
CA CYS A 196 4.09 -2.18 15.42
C CYS A 196 3.95 -0.69 15.74
N ARG A 197 4.74 0.15 15.07
CA ARG A 197 4.69 1.63 15.22
C ARG A 197 4.60 2.36 13.88
N ASN A 198 4.59 1.62 12.77
CA ASN A 198 4.48 2.16 11.42
C ASN A 198 3.59 1.24 10.58
N ILE A 199 2.37 1.68 10.30
CA ILE A 199 1.39 0.98 9.47
C ILE A 199 1.15 1.79 8.21
N GLN A 200 1.18 1.15 7.06
CA GLN A 200 0.81 1.72 5.78
C GLN A 200 -0.47 1.06 5.29
N LEU A 201 -1.48 1.87 5.00
CA LEU A 201 -2.75 1.46 4.40
C LEU A 201 -2.65 1.66 2.90
N ASP A 202 -2.63 0.56 2.14
CA ASP A 202 -2.51 0.60 0.68
C ASP A 202 -3.90 0.67 0.02
N ASP A 203 -4.07 1.58 -0.92
CA ASP A 203 -5.38 1.91 -1.49
C ASP A 203 -5.32 2.18 -2.99
N THR A 204 -6.16 1.50 -3.76
CA THR A 204 -6.35 1.79 -5.19
C THR A 204 -7.64 2.56 -5.48
N SER A 205 -8.56 2.68 -4.52
CA SER A 205 -9.85 3.33 -4.75
C SER A 205 -9.68 4.79 -5.15
N TRP A 206 -8.78 5.50 -4.48
CA TRP A 206 -8.45 6.89 -4.80
C TRP A 206 -7.81 7.05 -6.19
N GLY A 207 -6.97 6.08 -6.58
CA GLY A 207 -6.41 6.04 -7.93
C GLY A 207 -7.50 5.86 -9.00
N GLU A 208 -8.52 5.03 -8.74
CA GLU A 208 -9.67 4.87 -9.64
C GLU A 208 -10.56 6.11 -9.66
N PHE A 209 -10.77 6.76 -8.52
CA PHE A 209 -11.54 8.00 -8.45
C PHE A 209 -10.82 9.20 -9.08
N CYS A 210 -9.53 9.12 -9.34
CA CYS A 210 -8.77 10.06 -10.15
C CYS A 210 -8.96 9.83 -11.66
N ALA A 211 -9.29 8.62 -12.10
CA ALA A 211 -9.34 8.24 -13.50
C ALA A 211 -10.73 8.55 -14.10
N LEU A 212 -10.78 9.38 -15.13
CA LEU A 212 -12.02 9.85 -15.73
C LEU A 212 -12.89 8.68 -16.24
N ASP A 213 -12.29 7.74 -16.95
CA ASP A 213 -12.97 6.55 -17.50
C ASP A 213 -13.61 5.68 -16.40
N LYS A 214 -12.95 5.57 -15.25
CA LYS A 214 -13.46 4.81 -14.10
C LYS A 214 -14.61 5.56 -13.42
N ARG A 215 -14.44 6.87 -13.20
CA ARG A 215 -15.50 7.73 -12.64
C ARG A 215 -16.76 7.63 -13.47
N GLU A 216 -16.67 7.88 -14.79
CA GLU A 216 -17.81 7.79 -15.70
C GLU A 216 -18.49 6.41 -15.67
N ALA A 217 -17.70 5.33 -15.61
CA ALA A 217 -18.24 3.96 -15.53
C ALA A 217 -18.98 3.68 -14.22
N TYR A 218 -18.50 4.18 -13.08
CA TYR A 218 -19.17 4.01 -11.79
C TYR A 218 -20.42 4.91 -11.67
N GLU A 219 -20.32 6.17 -12.07
CA GLU A 219 -21.44 7.12 -12.08
C GLU A 219 -22.57 6.64 -13.00
N ALA A 220 -22.26 6.07 -14.18
CA ALA A 220 -23.25 5.45 -15.06
C ALA A 220 -23.98 4.26 -14.43
N ARG A 221 -23.41 3.63 -13.41
CA ARG A 221 -24.05 2.58 -12.60
C ARG A 221 -24.81 3.12 -11.40
N GLY A 222 -24.86 4.44 -11.22
CA GLY A 222 -25.62 5.10 -10.18
C GLY A 222 -24.85 5.36 -8.88
N PHE A 223 -23.53 5.17 -8.85
CA PHE A 223 -22.71 5.48 -7.68
C PHE A 223 -22.47 7.00 -7.55
N ASP A 224 -22.72 7.54 -6.36
CA ASP A 224 -22.29 8.90 -5.99
C ASP A 224 -20.86 8.83 -5.46
N LEU A 225 -19.87 9.04 -6.34
CA LEU A 225 -18.46 8.93 -5.97
C LEU A 225 -18.01 10.01 -4.97
N GLU A 226 -18.67 11.17 -4.97
CA GLU A 226 -18.36 12.22 -3.99
C GLU A 226 -18.83 11.81 -2.58
N GLN A 227 -19.99 11.13 -2.49
CA GLN A 227 -20.47 10.59 -1.21
C GLN A 227 -19.56 9.44 -0.76
N ILE A 228 -19.25 8.48 -1.65
CA ILE A 228 -18.36 7.35 -1.34
C ILE A 228 -16.98 7.86 -0.87
N ALA A 229 -16.43 8.89 -1.51
CA ALA A 229 -15.16 9.48 -1.10
C ALA A 229 -15.24 10.07 0.32
N ARG A 230 -16.35 10.75 0.67
CA ARG A 230 -16.58 11.25 2.04
C ARG A 230 -16.69 10.09 3.04
N ASP A 231 -17.41 9.05 2.70
CA ASP A 231 -17.59 7.88 3.56
C ASP A 231 -16.25 7.15 3.79
N TYR A 232 -15.40 7.03 2.76
CA TYR A 232 -14.06 6.44 2.90
C TYR A 232 -13.15 7.26 3.81
N VAL A 233 -13.19 8.59 3.72
CA VAL A 233 -12.46 9.46 4.66
C VAL A 233 -12.99 9.32 6.08
N ASP A 234 -14.32 9.24 6.27
CA ASP A 234 -14.93 9.02 7.59
C ASP A 234 -14.50 7.68 8.18
N VAL A 235 -14.59 6.60 7.42
CA VAL A 235 -14.17 5.25 7.83
C VAL A 235 -12.69 5.27 8.25
N LEU A 236 -11.80 5.83 7.42
CA LEU A 236 -10.38 5.94 7.73
C LEU A 236 -10.13 6.71 9.02
N ASN A 237 -10.74 7.89 9.16
CA ASN A 237 -10.58 8.72 10.34
C ASN A 237 -11.09 8.03 11.61
N ARG A 238 -12.22 7.34 11.53
CA ARG A 238 -12.77 6.54 12.63
C ARG A 238 -11.86 5.37 12.98
N VAL A 239 -11.27 4.69 12.00
CA VAL A 239 -10.31 3.59 12.25
C VAL A 239 -9.10 4.08 13.04
N ILE A 240 -8.56 5.25 12.75
CA ILE A 240 -7.32 5.76 13.36
C ILE A 240 -7.53 6.70 14.54
N GLU A 241 -8.77 7.08 14.85
CA GLU A 241 -9.10 8.06 15.91
C GLU A 241 -8.53 7.68 17.29
N TRP A 242 -8.46 6.39 17.61
CA TRP A 242 -7.95 5.87 18.88
C TRP A 242 -6.42 5.78 18.94
N LYS A 243 -5.73 5.94 17.80
CA LYS A 243 -4.29 5.61 17.70
C LYS A 243 -3.46 6.35 18.73
N PRO A 244 -2.52 5.67 19.40
CA PRO A 244 -1.54 6.31 20.26
C PRO A 244 -0.63 7.26 19.47
N GLU A 245 -0.04 8.24 20.16
CA GLU A 245 0.82 9.26 19.52
C GLU A 245 2.08 8.67 18.85
N ASP A 246 2.56 7.53 19.36
CA ASP A 246 3.72 6.83 18.84
C ASP A 246 3.40 5.84 17.69
N LEU A 247 2.12 5.66 17.34
CA LEU A 247 1.70 4.92 16.16
C LEU A 247 1.57 5.85 14.96
N VAL A 248 2.36 5.61 13.93
CA VAL A 248 2.25 6.29 12.63
C VAL A 248 1.39 5.45 11.70
N VAL A 249 0.39 6.06 11.09
CA VAL A 249 -0.46 5.44 10.07
C VAL A 249 -0.40 6.26 8.81
N ASN A 250 0.19 5.69 7.77
CA ASN A 250 0.32 6.29 6.45
C ASN A 250 -0.66 5.67 5.45
N MET A 251 -0.88 6.32 4.32
CA MET A 251 -1.65 5.79 3.21
C MET A 251 -0.83 5.84 1.93
N HIS A 252 -0.78 4.72 1.20
CA HIS A 252 -0.28 4.70 -0.18
C HIS A 252 -1.44 4.66 -1.17
N ILE A 253 -1.43 5.58 -2.12
CA ILE A 253 -2.42 5.64 -3.20
C ILE A 253 -1.81 5.03 -4.45
N CYS A 254 -2.24 3.81 -4.73
CA CYS A 254 -1.79 3.03 -5.87
C CYS A 254 -2.67 3.27 -7.11
N ARG A 255 -2.04 3.25 -8.29
CA ARG A 255 -2.74 3.33 -9.60
C ARG A 255 -2.78 1.99 -10.32
N GLY A 256 -2.51 0.92 -9.59
CA GLY A 256 -2.33 -0.43 -10.11
C GLY A 256 -0.87 -0.73 -10.42
N ASN A 257 -0.46 -1.92 -10.05
CA ASN A 257 0.91 -2.38 -10.24
C ASN A 257 0.92 -3.89 -10.47
N PHE A 258 0.86 -4.30 -11.74
CA PHE A 258 0.89 -5.68 -12.15
C PHE A 258 1.82 -5.85 -13.35
N ARG A 259 2.95 -6.58 -13.15
CA ARG A 259 3.94 -6.86 -14.20
C ARG A 259 4.33 -5.61 -14.99
N SER A 260 4.68 -4.54 -14.27
CA SER A 260 5.06 -3.22 -14.80
C SER A 260 3.94 -2.46 -15.53
N THR A 261 2.67 -2.88 -15.40
CA THR A 261 1.51 -2.16 -15.95
C THR A 261 0.71 -1.45 -14.86
N TRP A 262 -0.23 -0.60 -15.26
CA TRP A 262 -1.19 0.08 -14.39
C TRP A 262 -2.59 0.00 -14.98
N PHE A 263 -3.61 0.34 -14.21
CA PHE A 263 -5.00 0.30 -14.67
C PHE A 263 -5.76 1.62 -14.47
N SER A 264 -5.16 2.62 -13.78
CA SER A 264 -5.77 3.95 -13.63
C SER A 264 -4.76 5.06 -13.89
N SER A 265 -5.24 6.16 -14.48
CA SER A 265 -4.46 7.36 -14.75
C SER A 265 -5.33 8.60 -14.54
N GLY A 266 -4.73 9.71 -14.13
CA GLY A 266 -5.41 10.97 -13.83
C GLY A 266 -4.73 11.66 -12.66
N GLY A 267 -4.68 13.01 -12.66
CA GLY A 267 -4.15 13.79 -11.54
C GLY A 267 -5.01 13.64 -10.29
N TYR A 268 -4.47 13.99 -9.12
CA TYR A 268 -5.17 13.85 -7.84
C TYR A 268 -6.28 14.89 -7.61
N GLU A 269 -6.42 15.90 -8.47
CA GLU A 269 -7.37 17.00 -8.27
C GLU A 269 -8.81 16.55 -7.94
N PRO A 270 -9.40 15.51 -8.60
CA PRO A 270 -10.77 15.08 -8.29
C PRO A 270 -10.99 14.64 -6.85
N VAL A 271 -9.95 14.13 -6.18
CA VAL A 271 -10.04 13.59 -4.81
C VAL A 271 -9.35 14.46 -3.76
N ALA A 272 -8.48 15.38 -4.17
CA ALA A 272 -7.57 16.08 -3.30
C ALA A 272 -8.26 16.84 -2.17
N LYS A 273 -9.31 17.61 -2.48
CA LYS A 273 -10.04 18.37 -1.48
C LYS A 273 -10.69 17.47 -0.43
N THR A 274 -11.25 16.34 -0.83
CA THR A 274 -11.91 15.42 0.10
C THR A 274 -10.88 14.61 0.87
N LEU A 275 -9.89 14.06 0.19
CA LEU A 275 -8.91 13.18 0.82
C LEU A 275 -7.85 13.98 1.60
N PHE A 276 -7.07 14.83 0.92
CA PHE A 276 -5.91 15.47 1.55
C PHE A 276 -6.28 16.47 2.64
N ALA A 277 -7.40 17.20 2.49
CA ALA A 277 -7.81 18.16 3.49
C ALA A 277 -8.50 17.56 4.73
N HIS A 278 -9.03 16.34 4.65
CA HIS A 278 -9.88 15.79 5.71
C HIS A 278 -9.42 14.46 6.26
N CYS A 279 -8.61 13.67 5.54
CA CYS A 279 -8.04 12.43 6.06
C CYS A 279 -6.94 12.73 7.07
N ARG A 280 -6.95 12.03 8.22
CA ARG A 280 -6.07 12.28 9.36
C ARG A 280 -4.89 11.31 9.44
N VAL A 281 -4.51 10.69 8.33
CA VAL A 281 -3.26 9.89 8.27
C VAL A 281 -2.04 10.79 8.50
N ASP A 282 -0.93 10.20 8.96
CA ASP A 282 0.29 10.95 9.24
C ASP A 282 1.08 11.28 7.97
N GLY A 283 0.90 10.50 6.89
CA GLY A 283 1.56 10.73 5.61
C GLY A 283 0.88 10.05 4.44
N PHE A 284 1.11 10.60 3.26
CA PHE A 284 0.65 10.05 1.98
C PHE A 284 1.83 9.64 1.12
N PHE A 285 1.85 8.40 0.62
CA PHE A 285 2.73 7.91 -0.44
C PHE A 285 2.00 8.07 -1.77
N LEU A 286 2.47 8.96 -2.62
CA LEU A 286 1.78 9.37 -3.85
C LEU A 286 2.62 9.04 -5.08
N GLU A 287 2.03 8.35 -6.06
CA GLU A 287 2.66 8.08 -7.34
C GLU A 287 2.79 9.36 -8.18
N TYR A 288 4.03 9.71 -8.55
CA TYR A 288 4.35 10.85 -9.40
C TYR A 288 5.50 10.55 -10.39
N ASP A 289 5.72 9.28 -10.72
CA ASP A 289 6.80 8.83 -11.59
C ASP A 289 6.60 9.14 -13.08
N SER A 290 5.41 9.60 -13.48
CA SER A 290 5.10 9.93 -14.88
C SER A 290 3.91 10.89 -14.99
N ASP A 291 3.67 11.41 -16.18
CA ASP A 291 2.61 12.37 -16.51
C ASP A 291 1.19 11.84 -16.21
N ARG A 292 1.02 10.50 -16.08
CA ARG A 292 -0.28 9.90 -15.72
C ARG A 292 -0.80 10.36 -14.35
N ALA A 293 0.07 10.85 -13.48
CA ALA A 293 -0.29 11.32 -12.15
C ALA A 293 -0.66 12.82 -12.11
N GLY A 294 -0.52 13.54 -13.22
CA GLY A 294 -0.74 14.99 -13.28
C GLY A 294 0.37 15.78 -12.58
N ASP A 295 0.07 17.01 -12.21
CA ASP A 295 0.97 17.94 -11.55
C ASP A 295 0.84 17.92 -10.01
N PHE A 296 1.66 18.73 -9.32
CA PHE A 296 1.68 18.83 -7.85
C PHE A 296 0.65 19.81 -7.27
N THR A 297 -0.15 20.49 -8.10
CA THR A 297 -1.16 21.47 -7.63
C THR A 297 -2.10 20.89 -6.57
N PRO A 298 -2.56 19.62 -6.63
CA PRO A 298 -3.41 19.02 -5.61
C PRO A 298 -2.81 18.98 -4.21
N LEU A 299 -1.48 19.04 -4.08
CA LEU A 299 -0.78 19.05 -2.79
C LEU A 299 -1.09 20.30 -1.95
N ARG A 300 -1.65 21.37 -2.54
CA ARG A 300 -2.11 22.57 -1.81
C ARG A 300 -3.14 22.27 -0.72
N TYR A 301 -3.80 21.12 -0.76
CA TYR A 301 -4.75 20.68 0.26
C TYR A 301 -4.11 19.91 1.42
N ILE A 302 -2.85 19.54 1.31
CA ILE A 302 -2.06 18.94 2.42
C ILE A 302 -1.89 19.98 3.53
N LYS A 303 -1.99 19.53 4.78
CA LYS A 303 -1.82 20.36 5.98
C LYS A 303 -0.53 19.98 6.72
N ASP A 304 -0.67 19.06 7.66
CA ASP A 304 0.44 18.64 8.53
C ASP A 304 1.01 17.26 8.14
N GLN A 305 0.35 16.57 7.21
CA GLN A 305 0.78 15.26 6.75
C GLN A 305 2.10 15.34 5.99
N LYS A 306 2.97 14.35 6.16
CA LYS A 306 4.11 14.18 5.27
C LYS A 306 3.64 13.69 3.89
N VAL A 307 4.37 14.08 2.86
CA VAL A 307 4.16 13.60 1.49
C VAL A 307 5.40 12.87 1.03
N VAL A 308 5.25 11.58 0.77
CA VAL A 308 6.29 10.75 0.19
C VAL A 308 6.08 10.74 -1.32
N LEU A 309 6.96 11.44 -2.01
CA LEU A 309 6.92 11.57 -3.46
C LEU A 309 7.44 10.30 -4.12
N GLY A 310 6.57 9.56 -4.75
CA GLY A 310 6.90 8.38 -5.54
C GLY A 310 7.39 8.79 -6.93
N LEU A 311 8.61 9.33 -7.02
CA LEU A 311 9.19 9.84 -8.27
C LEU A 311 10.01 8.81 -9.02
N ILE A 312 10.43 7.73 -8.36
CA ILE A 312 11.24 6.67 -8.95
C ILE A 312 10.33 5.53 -9.38
N THR A 313 10.32 5.18 -10.67
CA THR A 313 9.45 4.11 -11.15
C THR A 313 9.92 2.73 -10.67
N SER A 314 8.99 1.91 -10.19
CA SER A 314 9.22 0.47 -9.94
C SER A 314 8.90 -0.40 -11.17
N LYS A 315 8.58 0.20 -12.31
CA LYS A 315 8.08 -0.51 -13.51
C LYS A 315 9.15 -0.76 -14.57
N SER A 316 10.29 -0.05 -14.51
CA SER A 316 11.45 -0.22 -15.39
C SER A 316 12.72 -0.32 -14.55
N GLY A 317 13.72 -1.03 -15.07
CA GLY A 317 15.05 -1.11 -14.47
C GLY A 317 15.95 0.10 -14.77
N ASP A 318 15.55 0.99 -15.66
CA ASP A 318 16.30 2.20 -15.99
C ASP A 318 16.31 3.15 -14.79
N LEU A 319 17.48 3.74 -14.49
CA LEU A 319 17.59 4.74 -13.45
C LEU A 319 17.11 6.09 -13.97
N GLU A 320 16.39 6.80 -13.13
CA GLU A 320 15.98 8.18 -13.38
C GLU A 320 17.19 9.14 -13.36
N ASP A 321 17.08 10.26 -14.08
CA ASP A 321 18.03 11.33 -13.98
C ASP A 321 17.90 12.03 -12.61
N LYS A 322 18.99 12.07 -11.86
CA LYS A 322 19.04 12.60 -10.51
C LYS A 322 18.63 14.08 -10.44
N ASP A 323 19.12 14.90 -11.39
CA ASP A 323 18.85 16.33 -11.42
C ASP A 323 17.36 16.60 -11.75
N GLU A 324 16.77 15.79 -12.62
CA GLU A 324 15.34 15.87 -12.93
C GLU A 324 14.49 15.53 -11.69
N VAL A 325 14.83 14.47 -10.94
CA VAL A 325 14.13 14.12 -9.70
C VAL A 325 14.24 15.24 -8.67
N ILE A 326 15.44 15.82 -8.48
CA ILE A 326 15.66 16.96 -7.58
C ILE A 326 14.83 18.18 -8.02
N ALA A 327 14.76 18.46 -9.32
CA ALA A 327 13.95 19.56 -9.84
C ALA A 327 12.45 19.34 -9.52
N ARG A 328 11.95 18.11 -9.63
CA ARG A 328 10.55 17.78 -9.29
C ARG A 328 10.28 17.87 -7.78
N ILE A 329 11.22 17.50 -6.92
CA ILE A 329 11.11 17.73 -5.46
C ILE A 329 10.98 19.23 -5.17
N LYS A 330 11.80 20.08 -5.83
CA LYS A 330 11.72 21.54 -5.70
C LYS A 330 10.39 22.11 -6.21
N GLU A 331 9.82 21.54 -7.27
CA GLU A 331 8.50 21.90 -7.77
C GLU A 331 7.41 21.57 -6.73
N ALA A 332 7.42 20.36 -6.18
CA ALA A 332 6.48 19.94 -5.13
C ALA A 332 6.60 20.81 -3.87
N SER A 333 7.80 21.29 -3.55
CA SER A 333 8.05 22.17 -2.39
C SER A 333 7.41 23.56 -2.49
N GLN A 334 6.86 23.93 -3.65
CA GLN A 334 6.05 25.15 -3.81
C GLN A 334 4.64 25.01 -3.19
N TYR A 335 4.19 23.79 -2.96
CA TYR A 335 2.87 23.47 -2.41
C TYR A 335 2.94 22.93 -0.98
N VAL A 336 3.98 22.20 -0.64
CA VAL A 336 4.19 21.57 0.68
C VAL A 336 5.63 21.87 1.13
N PRO A 337 5.85 22.33 2.36
CA PRO A 337 7.20 22.61 2.86
C PRO A 337 8.17 21.44 2.66
N LEU A 338 9.41 21.71 2.30
CA LEU A 338 10.43 20.69 2.04
C LEU A 338 10.60 19.73 3.24
N GLU A 339 10.38 20.21 4.45
CA GLU A 339 10.44 19.46 5.69
C GLU A 339 9.32 18.41 5.83
N GLN A 340 8.24 18.53 5.05
CA GLN A 340 7.17 17.53 4.97
C GLN A 340 7.36 16.54 3.82
N LEU A 341 8.29 16.81 2.87
CA LEU A 341 8.52 15.95 1.71
C LEU A 341 9.51 14.83 2.03
N CYS A 342 9.23 13.65 1.49
CA CYS A 342 10.09 12.48 1.49
C CYS A 342 10.12 11.89 0.07
N LEU A 343 11.00 10.92 -0.17
CA LEU A 343 11.17 10.29 -1.49
C LEU A 343 11.07 8.77 -1.38
N SER A 344 10.39 8.15 -2.34
CA SER A 344 10.27 6.69 -2.46
C SER A 344 10.13 6.25 -3.93
N PRO A 345 10.21 4.95 -4.22
CA PRO A 345 9.63 4.40 -5.44
C PRO A 345 8.12 4.73 -5.50
N GLN A 346 7.58 4.83 -6.72
CA GLN A 346 6.17 5.20 -6.90
C GLN A 346 5.20 4.15 -6.35
N CYS A 347 5.59 2.88 -6.33
CA CYS A 347 4.84 1.74 -5.79
C CYS A 347 5.83 0.68 -5.28
N GLY A 348 5.33 -0.42 -4.73
CA GLY A 348 6.14 -1.61 -4.49
C GLY A 348 6.69 -2.22 -5.78
N PHE A 349 7.75 -3.01 -5.69
CA PHE A 349 8.34 -3.69 -6.83
C PHE A 349 7.59 -4.98 -7.21
N SER A 350 6.74 -5.48 -6.33
CA SER A 350 6.05 -6.76 -6.53
C SER A 350 4.74 -6.82 -5.74
N SER A 351 3.72 -6.12 -6.20
CA SER A 351 2.39 -6.09 -5.57
C SER A 351 1.62 -7.42 -5.73
N THR A 352 2.08 -8.29 -6.63
CA THR A 352 1.63 -9.67 -6.80
C THR A 352 2.84 -10.59 -6.85
N GLU A 353 2.63 -11.90 -6.72
CA GLU A 353 3.74 -12.88 -6.70
C GLU A 353 4.60 -12.87 -7.97
N GLU A 354 4.05 -12.46 -9.13
CA GLU A 354 4.80 -12.36 -10.39
C GLU A 354 5.85 -11.25 -10.39
N GLY A 355 5.57 -10.13 -9.69
CA GLY A 355 6.45 -8.97 -9.64
C GLY A 355 6.51 -8.15 -10.93
N ASN A 356 7.19 -7.02 -10.86
CA ASN A 356 7.46 -6.15 -12.00
C ASN A 356 8.62 -6.68 -12.86
N ILE A 357 8.70 -6.18 -14.09
CA ILE A 357 9.68 -6.64 -15.10
C ILE A 357 10.96 -5.79 -14.94
N LEU A 358 11.71 -6.05 -13.91
CA LEU A 358 13.07 -5.54 -13.69
C LEU A 358 13.86 -6.57 -12.87
N THR A 359 15.18 -6.39 -12.82
CA THR A 359 16.03 -7.30 -12.02
C THR A 359 16.06 -6.89 -10.55
N ILE A 360 16.43 -7.81 -9.68
CA ILE A 360 16.65 -7.54 -8.26
C ILE A 360 17.76 -6.50 -8.08
N GLU A 361 18.81 -6.54 -8.88
CA GLU A 361 19.90 -5.57 -8.86
C GLU A 361 19.40 -4.17 -9.20
N ALA A 362 18.58 -4.03 -10.26
CA ALA A 362 17.99 -2.73 -10.65
C ALA A 362 17.08 -2.18 -9.54
N GLN A 363 16.32 -3.05 -8.85
CA GLN A 363 15.53 -2.65 -7.68
C GLN A 363 16.41 -2.00 -6.59
N TRP A 364 17.56 -2.61 -6.28
CA TRP A 364 18.49 -2.08 -5.27
C TRP A 364 19.20 -0.81 -5.75
N ASP A 365 19.53 -0.71 -7.02
CA ASP A 365 20.17 0.49 -7.58
C ASP A 365 19.21 1.70 -7.56
N LYS A 366 17.92 1.49 -7.74
CA LYS A 366 16.91 2.56 -7.56
C LYS A 366 16.85 3.06 -6.11
N LEU A 367 16.94 2.19 -5.11
CA LEU A 367 16.96 2.61 -3.70
C LEU A 367 18.25 3.33 -3.35
N LYS A 368 19.41 2.96 -3.95
CA LYS A 368 20.65 3.70 -3.79
C LYS A 368 20.55 5.10 -4.42
N LEU A 369 19.95 5.21 -5.61
CA LEU A 369 19.69 6.51 -6.23
C LEU A 369 18.82 7.41 -5.33
N ILE A 370 17.78 6.86 -4.71
CA ILE A 370 16.95 7.59 -3.76
C ILE A 370 17.80 8.07 -2.58
N ASP A 371 18.66 7.23 -2.02
CA ASP A 371 19.54 7.59 -0.90
C ASP A 371 20.49 8.74 -1.28
N GLU A 372 21.12 8.68 -2.45
CA GLU A 372 21.95 9.77 -2.97
C GLU A 372 21.19 11.09 -3.11
N ILE A 373 19.94 11.03 -3.64
CA ILE A 373 19.10 12.22 -3.79
C ILE A 373 18.72 12.78 -2.42
N VAL A 374 18.33 11.91 -1.49
CA VAL A 374 17.97 12.30 -0.12
C VAL A 374 19.12 13.01 0.58
N HIS A 375 20.34 12.48 0.47
CA HIS A 375 21.54 13.14 1.02
C HIS A 375 21.82 14.51 0.37
N GLU A 376 21.56 14.67 -0.91
CA GLU A 376 21.78 15.94 -1.59
C GLU A 376 20.73 17.00 -1.25
N VAL A 377 19.47 16.60 -1.11
CA VAL A 377 18.35 17.53 -0.92
C VAL A 377 18.17 17.92 0.56
N TRP A 378 18.34 16.97 1.47
CA TRP A 378 18.06 17.19 2.90
C TRP A 378 19.30 17.12 3.80
N GLY A 379 20.49 16.75 3.30
CA GLY A 379 21.77 16.80 3.98
C GLY A 379 22.11 15.65 4.83
#